data_41864f6fb913f2bcef64629ab785584f
#
_entry.id   41864f6fb913f2bcef64629ab785584f
#
_cell.length_a   1.000
_cell.length_b   1.000
_cell.length_c   1.000
_cell.angle_alpha   90.00
_cell.angle_beta   90.00
_cell.angle_gamma   90.00
#
_symmetry.space_group_name_H-M   'P 1'
#
loop_
_entity.id
_entity.type
_entity.pdbx_description
1 polymer ?
#
loop_
_entity_poly.entity_id
_entity_poly.type
_entity_poly.pdbx_seq_one_letter_code
_entity_poly.pdbx_strand_id
1 'polypeptide(L)'
;MYKVKCNLPGNRELWKISLETRIQTVISAANQGRKVAVMVYREADTSTFRYRCYNVFQITQTEEWQSVYFFLNELEWVEKLLDTCNLLILSRIKWSYPLNELIRSAKKRSIPVLFDVDDLICHISYLPLLTNPLNVHFGSEGDYDFWFADIARHQAIASQVDGFITTNPFLGQKLSEIFNKPYQVIMNSLNAEQLDVSKTYRERKKYASPLMPFTIGYFSGTPSHINDFRMVYQELMQLLEDYPEMELQVVGFMDFPKEMQELIQKKRVHFSPLVDFMELQRLIAQVDVNIVPLVQNIFTNCKSELKFFEAAAVDTVTVATPTYTYANSIQHRETGFLCTQGEWYDTIAELYNDAEQRNHIAKQAESYCLARYAGEVFRKQVCEAYNFFMAK
;
A
#
# COMPACT_ATOMS: atom_id res chain seq x y z
N MET A 1 -17.88 1.29 3.55
CA MET A 1 -16.46 0.88 3.74
C MET A 1 -16.43 -0.62 3.87
N TYR A 2 -15.92 -1.31 2.87
CA TYR A 2 -15.76 -2.76 2.95
C TYR A 2 -14.75 -3.05 4.05
N LYS A 3 -15.22 -3.56 5.19
CA LYS A 3 -14.33 -4.14 6.19
C LYS A 3 -13.76 -5.41 5.56
N VAL A 4 -12.53 -5.37 5.11
CA VAL A 4 -11.75 -6.59 4.91
C VAL A 4 -11.58 -7.16 6.32
N LYS A 5 -12.47 -8.07 6.72
CA LYS A 5 -12.33 -8.77 7.99
C LYS A 5 -11.03 -9.57 7.91
N CYS A 6 -10.16 -9.38 8.86
CA CYS A 6 -8.85 -10.03 8.98
C CYS A 6 -8.92 -11.56 9.25
N ASN A 7 -10.01 -12.22 8.92
CA ASN A 7 -10.16 -13.69 9.01
C ASN A 7 -9.86 -14.36 7.68
N LEU A 8 -8.74 -13.96 7.05
CA LEU A 8 -8.26 -14.64 5.86
C LEU A 8 -7.60 -15.98 6.28
N PRO A 9 -7.83 -17.07 5.58
CA PRO A 9 -7.17 -18.33 5.85
C PRO A 9 -5.64 -18.15 5.85
N GLY A 10 -4.96 -18.54 6.93
CA GLY A 10 -3.52 -18.42 7.04
C GLY A 10 -3.01 -17.09 7.58
N ASN A 11 -3.89 -16.15 7.95
CA ASN A 11 -3.49 -14.84 8.50
C ASN A 11 -2.67 -15.02 9.78
N ARG A 12 -1.37 -14.81 9.65
CA ARG A 12 -0.45 -14.69 10.79
C ARG A 12 -0.49 -13.23 11.24
N GLU A 13 -1.25 -12.93 12.28
CA GLU A 13 -1.28 -11.60 12.88
C GLU A 13 0.06 -11.31 13.59
N LEU A 14 1.10 -11.09 12.80
CA LEU A 14 2.48 -10.85 13.22
C LEU A 14 2.61 -9.62 14.14
N TRP A 15 1.65 -8.73 14.06
CA TRP A 15 1.54 -7.52 14.90
C TRP A 15 0.78 -7.74 16.21
N LYS A 16 0.41 -8.96 16.57
CA LYS A 16 -0.17 -9.28 17.89
C LYS A 16 0.90 -9.22 18.98
N ILE A 17 1.34 -8.01 19.27
CA ILE A 17 2.19 -7.70 20.43
C ILE A 17 1.29 -7.18 21.54
N SER A 18 1.42 -7.71 22.76
CA SER A 18 0.59 -7.29 23.88
C SER A 18 0.75 -5.78 24.15
N LEU A 19 -0.30 -5.15 24.68
CA LEU A 19 -0.26 -3.75 25.07
C LEU A 19 0.88 -3.49 26.09
N GLU A 20 1.03 -4.38 27.07
CA GLU A 20 2.09 -4.29 28.06
C GLU A 20 3.48 -4.29 27.43
N THR A 21 3.75 -5.22 26.50
CA THR A 21 5.02 -5.28 25.77
C THR A 21 5.28 -3.98 24.99
N ARG A 22 4.26 -3.41 24.34
CA ARG A 22 4.40 -2.15 23.61
C ARG A 22 4.68 -0.97 24.52
N ILE A 23 4.03 -0.89 25.69
CA ILE A 23 4.31 0.11 26.72
C ILE A 23 5.75 -0.03 27.23
N GLN A 24 6.20 -1.24 27.54
CA GLN A 24 7.56 -1.50 27.99
C GLN A 24 8.61 -1.14 26.92
N THR A 25 8.29 -1.34 25.65
CA THR A 25 9.16 -0.92 24.54
C THR A 25 9.35 0.60 24.53
N VAL A 26 8.28 1.38 24.71
CA VAL A 26 8.35 2.85 24.82
C VAL A 26 9.22 3.28 25.99
N ILE A 27 8.94 2.78 27.19
CA ILE A 27 9.65 3.15 28.42
C ILE A 27 11.14 2.76 28.32
N SER A 28 11.43 1.55 27.84
CA SER A 28 12.81 1.08 27.67
C SER A 28 13.59 1.93 26.68
N ALA A 29 12.97 2.29 25.54
CA ALA A 29 13.61 3.15 24.55
C ALA A 29 13.94 4.55 25.12
N ALA A 30 12.99 5.17 25.80
CA ALA A 30 13.20 6.46 26.44
C ALA A 30 14.30 6.41 27.51
N ASN A 31 14.30 5.38 28.36
CA ASN A 31 15.34 5.18 29.39
C ASN A 31 16.75 4.96 28.80
N GLN A 32 16.83 4.46 27.56
CA GLN A 32 18.08 4.30 26.80
C GLN A 32 18.50 5.58 26.06
N GLY A 33 17.75 6.67 26.22
CA GLY A 33 18.02 7.94 25.53
C GLY A 33 17.63 7.95 24.04
N ARG A 34 16.89 6.93 23.58
CA ARG A 34 16.38 6.91 22.22
C ARG A 34 15.15 7.82 22.07
N LYS A 35 14.99 8.41 20.90
CA LYS A 35 13.78 9.13 20.54
C LYS A 35 12.62 8.16 20.30
N VAL A 36 11.44 8.51 20.77
CA VAL A 36 10.23 7.69 20.65
C VAL A 36 9.19 8.34 19.74
N ALA A 37 8.75 7.63 18.70
CA ALA A 37 7.61 7.99 17.88
C ALA A 37 6.41 7.07 18.22
N VAL A 38 5.36 7.66 18.77
CA VAL A 38 4.11 6.93 19.07
C VAL A 38 3.16 7.08 17.88
N MET A 39 2.77 5.94 17.30
CA MET A 39 1.83 5.87 16.18
C MET A 39 0.46 5.43 16.69
N VAL A 40 -0.61 6.12 16.27
CA VAL A 40 -1.98 5.74 16.61
C VAL A 40 -2.74 5.35 15.35
N TYR A 41 -3.32 4.15 15.36
CA TYR A 41 -4.14 3.62 14.27
C TYR A 41 -5.51 3.15 14.81
N ARG A 42 -6.48 2.93 13.92
CA ARG A 42 -7.83 2.53 14.35
C ARG A 42 -7.85 1.11 14.93
N GLU A 43 -7.46 0.15 14.15
CA GLU A 43 -7.39 -1.29 14.46
C GLU A 43 -6.49 -1.97 13.42
N ALA A 44 -5.77 -3.01 13.80
CA ALA A 44 -4.84 -3.69 12.90
C ALA A 44 -5.53 -4.23 11.63
N ASP A 45 -4.87 -4.09 10.49
CA ASP A 45 -5.26 -4.67 9.21
C ASP A 45 -4.02 -5.10 8.41
N THR A 46 -4.23 -5.93 7.40
CA THR A 46 -3.16 -6.47 6.56
C THR A 46 -2.70 -5.51 5.46
N SER A 47 -3.30 -4.34 5.36
CA SER A 47 -3.03 -3.34 4.33
C SER A 47 -2.39 -2.08 4.89
N THR A 48 -3.14 -1.02 5.12
CA THR A 48 -2.62 0.28 5.56
C THR A 48 -1.87 0.21 6.89
N PHE A 49 -2.45 -0.48 7.92
CA PHE A 49 -1.77 -0.64 9.20
C PHE A 49 -0.41 -1.34 9.06
N ARG A 50 -0.36 -2.42 8.28
CA ARG A 50 0.89 -3.15 8.03
C ARG A 50 1.97 -2.23 7.46
N TYR A 51 1.66 -1.47 6.41
CA TYR A 51 2.64 -0.58 5.78
C TYR A 51 3.00 0.62 6.64
N ARG A 52 1.99 1.29 7.23
CA ARG A 52 2.21 2.59 7.87
C ARG A 52 2.57 2.51 9.34
N CYS A 53 2.28 1.39 10.02
CA CYS A 53 2.58 1.20 11.44
C CYS A 53 3.51 0.02 11.70
N TYR A 54 3.14 -1.19 11.26
CA TYR A 54 3.92 -2.38 11.58
C TYR A 54 5.31 -2.40 10.92
N ASN A 55 5.39 -2.11 9.62
CA ASN A 55 6.68 -2.07 8.90
C ASN A 55 7.58 -0.96 9.46
N VAL A 56 6.99 0.19 9.80
CA VAL A 56 7.73 1.30 10.43
C VAL A 56 8.21 0.94 11.84
N PHE A 57 7.36 0.29 12.65
CA PHE A 57 7.77 -0.26 13.96
C PHE A 57 8.96 -1.21 13.82
N GLN A 58 8.91 -2.13 12.86
CA GLN A 58 9.95 -3.14 12.67
C GLN A 58 11.29 -2.52 12.26
N ILE A 59 11.28 -1.53 11.37
CA ILE A 59 12.51 -0.93 10.83
C ILE A 59 13.15 0.11 11.77
N THR A 60 12.39 0.70 12.67
CA THR A 60 12.88 1.72 13.62
C THR A 60 13.34 1.16 14.96
N GLN A 61 13.55 -0.15 15.09
CA GLN A 61 14.22 -0.75 16.24
C GLN A 61 15.72 -0.46 16.16
N THR A 62 16.09 0.80 16.34
CA THR A 62 17.47 1.30 16.16
C THR A 62 17.97 2.01 17.42
N GLU A 63 19.23 2.43 17.40
CA GLU A 63 19.82 3.21 18.50
C GLU A 63 19.28 4.65 18.57
N GLU A 64 18.80 5.22 17.47
CA GLU A 64 18.32 6.62 17.45
C GLU A 64 16.82 6.71 17.71
N TRP A 65 16.00 5.93 17.00
CA TRP A 65 14.56 5.98 17.05
C TRP A 65 13.94 4.65 17.43
N GLN A 66 12.83 4.73 18.16
CA GLN A 66 11.89 3.63 18.36
C GLN A 66 10.48 4.09 18.02
N SER A 67 9.87 3.54 16.97
CA SER A 67 8.43 3.70 16.75
C SER A 67 7.66 2.61 17.48
N VAL A 68 6.49 2.96 18.04
CA VAL A 68 5.58 1.99 18.67
C VAL A 68 4.15 2.37 18.28
N TYR A 69 3.32 1.39 17.93
CA TYR A 69 1.92 1.62 17.56
C TYR A 69 0.96 1.30 18.70
N PHE A 70 -0.13 2.05 18.72
CA PHE A 70 -1.27 1.86 19.62
C PHE A 70 -2.58 1.99 18.83
N PHE A 71 -3.67 1.51 19.42
CA PHE A 71 -4.98 1.55 18.79
C PHE A 71 -5.92 2.55 19.46
N LEU A 72 -7.03 2.90 18.76
CA LEU A 72 -8.00 3.88 19.29
C LEU A 72 -8.59 3.53 20.66
N ASN A 73 -8.71 2.27 20.98
CA ASN A 73 -9.18 1.81 22.30
C ASN A 73 -8.09 1.86 23.38
N GLU A 74 -6.88 2.31 23.04
CA GLU A 74 -5.73 2.38 23.94
C GLU A 74 -5.25 3.83 24.19
N LEU A 75 -6.04 4.84 23.82
CA LEU A 75 -5.63 6.27 23.89
C LEU A 75 -5.29 6.72 25.32
N GLU A 76 -5.91 6.15 26.35
CA GLU A 76 -5.57 6.45 27.75
C GLU A 76 -4.12 6.08 28.11
N TRP A 77 -3.59 5.03 27.49
CA TRP A 77 -2.20 4.62 27.67
C TRP A 77 -1.25 5.52 26.87
N VAL A 78 -1.66 5.92 25.66
CA VAL A 78 -0.89 6.89 24.86
C VAL A 78 -0.77 8.21 25.63
N GLU A 79 -1.85 8.70 26.25
CA GLU A 79 -1.83 9.91 27.07
C GLU A 79 -0.81 9.82 28.21
N LYS A 80 -0.74 8.68 28.92
CA LYS A 80 0.23 8.43 30.00
C LYS A 80 1.68 8.34 29.50
N LEU A 81 1.89 8.04 28.23
CA LEU A 81 3.21 7.91 27.62
C LEU A 81 3.70 9.21 26.94
N LEU A 82 2.87 10.27 26.88
CA LEU A 82 3.25 11.49 26.19
C LEU A 82 4.54 12.13 26.70
N ASP A 83 4.81 12.05 28.00
CA ASP A 83 6.04 12.63 28.58
C ASP A 83 7.33 11.90 28.15
N THR A 84 7.20 10.69 27.56
CA THR A 84 8.30 9.93 26.95
C THR A 84 8.28 9.98 25.42
N CYS A 85 7.30 10.64 24.83
CA CYS A 85 7.07 10.70 23.40
C CYS A 85 7.74 11.93 22.79
N ASN A 86 8.54 11.74 21.73
CA ASN A 86 9.12 12.84 20.97
C ASN A 86 8.27 13.22 19.76
N LEU A 87 7.44 12.30 19.26
CA LEU A 87 6.63 12.50 18.07
C LEU A 87 5.34 11.69 18.16
N LEU A 88 4.18 12.32 17.97
CA LEU A 88 2.88 11.65 17.86
C LEU A 88 2.45 11.57 16.41
N ILE A 89 2.22 10.37 15.90
CA ILE A 89 1.82 10.12 14.51
C ILE A 89 0.43 9.51 14.50
N LEU A 90 -0.49 10.17 13.80
CA LEU A 90 -1.86 9.74 13.62
C LEU A 90 -1.99 9.12 12.23
N SER A 91 -2.03 7.77 12.14
CA SER A 91 -2.00 7.09 10.84
C SER A 91 -3.43 6.81 10.35
N ARG A 92 -3.84 7.47 9.26
CA ARG A 92 -5.13 7.31 8.57
C ARG A 92 -6.33 7.16 9.52
N ILE A 93 -6.39 8.02 10.51
CA ILE A 93 -7.36 7.97 11.60
C ILE A 93 -8.38 9.11 11.47
N LYS A 94 -9.62 8.85 11.84
CA LYS A 94 -10.70 9.84 11.79
C LYS A 94 -10.79 10.59 13.10
N TRP A 95 -11.11 11.87 13.01
CA TRP A 95 -11.37 12.70 14.18
C TRP A 95 -12.42 12.06 15.11
N SER A 96 -12.13 12.09 16.39
CA SER A 96 -13.05 11.77 17.49
C SER A 96 -12.71 12.64 18.69
N TYR A 97 -13.68 12.80 19.61
CA TYR A 97 -13.45 13.64 20.78
C TYR A 97 -12.25 13.18 21.63
N PRO A 98 -12.08 11.88 21.96
CA PRO A 98 -10.91 11.44 22.71
C PRO A 98 -9.58 11.69 21.98
N LEU A 99 -9.56 11.53 20.65
CA LEU A 99 -8.36 11.79 19.86
C LEU A 99 -8.02 13.28 19.83
N ASN A 100 -9.04 14.15 19.78
CA ASN A 100 -8.85 15.59 19.85
C ASN A 100 -8.23 16.03 21.21
N GLU A 101 -8.66 15.42 22.30
CA GLU A 101 -8.05 15.69 23.62
C GLU A 101 -6.59 15.22 23.66
N LEU A 102 -6.26 14.05 23.10
CA LEU A 102 -4.88 13.58 22.96
C LEU A 102 -4.02 14.55 22.15
N ILE A 103 -4.52 15.07 21.02
CA ILE A 103 -3.82 16.08 20.21
C ILE A 103 -3.54 17.34 21.04
N ARG A 104 -4.52 17.82 21.80
CA ARG A 104 -4.35 18.98 22.70
C ARG A 104 -3.31 18.74 23.78
N SER A 105 -3.32 17.56 24.38
CA SER A 105 -2.35 17.16 25.39
C SER A 105 -0.93 17.08 24.85
N ALA A 106 -0.75 16.53 23.65
CA ALA A 106 0.54 16.49 22.99
C ALA A 106 1.05 17.90 22.68
N LYS A 107 0.20 18.78 22.13
CA LYS A 107 0.55 20.17 21.83
C LYS A 107 0.91 21.00 23.08
N LYS A 108 0.24 20.79 24.22
CA LYS A 108 0.60 21.42 25.48
C LYS A 108 2.00 21.04 25.95
N ARG A 109 2.49 19.88 25.56
CA ARG A 109 3.85 19.36 25.84
C ARG A 109 4.86 19.68 24.75
N SER A 110 4.46 20.48 23.74
CA SER A 110 5.29 20.81 22.57
C SER A 110 5.73 19.56 21.78
N ILE A 111 4.93 18.49 21.79
CA ILE A 111 5.19 17.30 21.01
C ILE A 111 4.59 17.52 19.60
N PRO A 112 5.39 17.43 18.53
CA PRO A 112 4.88 17.53 17.18
C PRO A 112 3.85 16.41 16.90
N VAL A 113 2.71 16.78 16.32
CA VAL A 113 1.64 15.87 15.93
C VAL A 113 1.57 15.80 14.41
N LEU A 114 1.77 14.61 13.84
CA LEU A 114 1.78 14.40 12.41
C LEU A 114 0.58 13.55 11.97
N PHE A 115 0.15 13.76 10.74
CA PHE A 115 -0.85 12.90 10.11
C PHE A 115 -0.20 12.08 9.00
N ASP A 116 -0.13 10.78 9.19
CA ASP A 116 0.35 9.83 8.20
C ASP A 116 -0.83 9.32 7.36
N VAL A 117 -0.77 9.56 6.06
CA VAL A 117 -1.84 9.21 5.13
C VAL A 117 -1.29 8.70 3.80
N ASP A 118 -1.90 7.62 3.31
CA ASP A 118 -1.48 6.87 2.12
C ASP A 118 -2.38 7.08 0.88
N ASP A 119 -3.51 7.80 1.04
CA ASP A 119 -4.46 8.13 -0.01
C ASP A 119 -4.97 9.58 0.11
N LEU A 120 -5.50 10.14 -0.97
CA LEU A 120 -6.09 11.49 -1.00
C LEU A 120 -7.52 11.49 -0.43
N ILE A 121 -7.63 11.34 0.90
CA ILE A 121 -8.91 11.21 1.62
C ILE A 121 -9.22 12.36 2.59
N CYS A 122 -8.41 13.43 2.57
CA CYS A 122 -8.42 14.45 3.61
C CYS A 122 -9.15 15.73 3.23
N HIS A 123 -9.85 15.78 2.09
CA HIS A 123 -10.59 16.97 1.68
C HIS A 123 -11.85 16.60 0.89
N ILE A 124 -12.96 17.23 1.26
CA ILE A 124 -14.31 16.92 0.73
C ILE A 124 -14.46 17.16 -0.78
N SER A 125 -13.66 18.07 -1.37
CA SER A 125 -13.69 18.29 -2.83
C SER A 125 -13.24 17.07 -3.65
N TYR A 126 -12.56 16.10 -3.03
CA TYR A 126 -12.14 14.87 -3.68
C TYR A 126 -13.11 13.70 -3.48
N LEU A 127 -14.24 13.95 -2.81
CA LEU A 127 -15.27 12.93 -2.61
C LEU A 127 -15.68 12.21 -3.92
N PRO A 128 -15.95 12.89 -5.05
CA PRO A 128 -16.29 12.21 -6.30
C PRO A 128 -15.21 11.23 -6.80
N LEU A 129 -13.93 11.53 -6.58
CA LEU A 129 -12.82 10.65 -6.98
C LEU A 129 -12.76 9.36 -6.16
N LEU A 130 -13.34 9.36 -4.96
CA LEU A 130 -13.43 8.18 -4.09
C LEU A 130 -14.67 7.35 -4.37
N THR A 131 -15.78 8.00 -4.66
CA THR A 131 -17.10 7.35 -4.78
C THR A 131 -17.40 6.83 -6.19
N ASN A 132 -16.96 7.55 -7.23
CA ASN A 132 -17.18 7.12 -8.62
C ASN A 132 -16.59 5.75 -8.95
N PRO A 133 -15.33 5.42 -8.57
CA PRO A 133 -14.78 4.09 -8.81
C PRO A 133 -15.50 2.96 -8.05
N LEU A 134 -16.18 3.29 -6.96
CA LEU A 134 -16.95 2.35 -6.15
C LEU A 134 -18.41 2.18 -6.63
N ASN A 135 -18.82 2.89 -7.71
CA ASN A 135 -20.18 2.96 -8.18
C ASN A 135 -21.18 3.32 -7.03
N VAL A 136 -20.76 4.24 -6.16
CA VAL A 136 -21.62 4.68 -5.07
C VAL A 136 -22.75 5.53 -5.66
N HIS A 137 -23.96 5.06 -5.52
CA HIS A 137 -25.15 5.84 -5.85
C HIS A 137 -25.61 6.56 -4.59
N PHE A 138 -25.59 7.87 -4.62
CA PHE A 138 -26.15 8.70 -3.58
C PHE A 138 -27.68 8.72 -3.73
N GLY A 139 -28.34 7.71 -3.20
CA GLY A 139 -29.78 7.53 -3.28
C GLY A 139 -30.56 8.11 -2.09
N SER A 140 -29.84 8.45 -1.02
CA SER A 140 -30.42 8.96 0.22
C SER A 140 -29.53 9.99 0.89
N GLU A 141 -30.12 10.81 1.76
CA GLU A 141 -29.36 11.74 2.62
C GLU A 141 -28.34 11.00 3.50
N GLY A 142 -28.67 9.79 3.96
CA GLY A 142 -27.76 8.96 4.73
C GLY A 142 -26.50 8.52 3.98
N ASP A 143 -26.55 8.40 2.64
CA ASP A 143 -25.35 8.12 1.84
C ASP A 143 -24.43 9.33 1.81
N TYR A 144 -24.97 10.53 1.67
CA TYR A 144 -24.19 11.76 1.76
C TYR A 144 -23.59 11.93 3.14
N ASP A 145 -24.36 11.78 4.21
CA ASP A 145 -23.91 11.87 5.58
C ASP A 145 -22.74 10.92 5.85
N PHE A 146 -22.85 9.66 5.41
CA PHE A 146 -21.82 8.66 5.60
C PHE A 146 -20.49 9.05 4.94
N TRP A 147 -20.53 9.35 3.64
CA TRP A 147 -19.31 9.64 2.88
C TRP A 147 -18.71 11.00 3.22
N PHE A 148 -19.58 12.00 3.40
CA PHE A 148 -19.14 13.33 3.80
C PHE A 148 -18.52 13.32 5.19
N ALA A 149 -19.16 12.67 6.17
CA ALA A 149 -18.61 12.53 7.50
C ALA A 149 -17.30 11.74 7.53
N ASP A 150 -17.14 10.72 6.68
CA ASP A 150 -15.89 9.95 6.56
C ASP A 150 -14.72 10.87 6.19
N ILE A 151 -14.86 11.65 5.14
CA ILE A 151 -13.82 12.55 4.64
C ILE A 151 -13.64 13.76 5.56
N ALA A 152 -14.72 14.38 6.02
CA ALA A 152 -14.67 15.54 6.90
C ALA A 152 -13.94 15.25 8.21
N ARG A 153 -14.07 14.03 8.75
CA ARG A 153 -13.34 13.62 9.96
C ARG A 153 -11.85 13.43 9.72
N HIS A 154 -11.41 13.00 8.54
CA HIS A 154 -10.00 13.00 8.17
C HIS A 154 -9.49 14.43 7.96
N GLN A 155 -10.29 15.29 7.30
CA GLN A 155 -9.97 16.70 7.10
C GLN A 155 -9.82 17.43 8.45
N ALA A 156 -10.67 17.12 9.41
CA ALA A 156 -10.60 17.70 10.76
C ALA A 156 -9.27 17.34 11.49
N ILE A 157 -8.74 16.13 11.31
CA ILE A 157 -7.38 15.78 11.78
C ILE A 157 -6.32 16.54 11.00
N ALA A 158 -6.37 16.52 9.66
CA ALA A 158 -5.40 17.19 8.79
C ALA A 158 -5.26 18.68 9.12
N SER A 159 -6.36 19.33 9.51
CA SER A 159 -6.38 20.75 9.91
C SER A 159 -5.67 21.01 11.25
N GLN A 160 -5.57 20.03 12.13
CA GLN A 160 -5.05 20.20 13.49
C GLN A 160 -3.58 19.80 13.67
N VAL A 161 -3.03 18.97 12.79
CA VAL A 161 -1.64 18.47 12.89
C VAL A 161 -0.61 19.51 12.49
N ASP A 162 0.65 19.25 12.76
CA ASP A 162 1.76 20.16 12.47
C ASP A 162 2.42 19.85 11.11
N GLY A 163 2.16 18.67 10.55
CA GLY A 163 2.65 18.27 9.25
C GLY A 163 2.14 16.90 8.82
N PHE A 164 2.57 16.47 7.64
CA PHE A 164 2.13 15.23 7.01
C PHE A 164 3.29 14.26 6.78
N ILE A 165 3.00 12.98 6.92
CA ILE A 165 3.78 11.88 6.36
C ILE A 165 2.95 11.27 5.23
N THR A 166 3.55 11.10 4.05
CA THR A 166 2.85 10.58 2.86
C THR A 166 3.67 9.49 2.18
N THR A 167 3.03 8.71 1.30
CA THR A 167 3.70 7.63 0.58
C THR A 167 4.49 8.11 -0.64
N ASN A 168 4.19 9.29 -1.15
CA ASN A 168 4.84 9.85 -2.33
C ASN A 168 4.78 11.39 -2.33
N PRO A 169 5.66 12.07 -3.11
CA PRO A 169 5.71 13.52 -3.15
C PRO A 169 4.44 14.17 -3.71
N PHE A 170 3.74 13.54 -4.66
CA PHE A 170 2.53 14.12 -5.25
C PHE A 170 1.42 14.27 -4.22
N LEU A 171 1.17 13.23 -3.41
CA LEU A 171 0.22 13.30 -2.29
C LEU A 171 0.65 14.35 -1.27
N GLY A 172 1.95 14.37 -0.91
CA GLY A 172 2.50 15.34 0.03
C GLY A 172 2.30 16.78 -0.43
N GLN A 173 2.59 17.07 -1.69
CA GLN A 173 2.38 18.38 -2.29
C GLN A 173 0.91 18.78 -2.26
N LYS A 174 -0.01 17.86 -2.63
CA LYS A 174 -1.46 18.12 -2.59
C LYS A 174 -1.96 18.48 -1.18
N LEU A 175 -1.52 17.75 -0.17
CA LEU A 175 -1.87 18.07 1.22
C LEU A 175 -1.24 19.40 1.69
N SER A 176 0.01 19.65 1.32
CA SER A 176 0.67 20.90 1.64
C SER A 176 -0.02 22.11 1.01
N GLU A 177 -0.46 22.00 -0.25
CA GLU A 177 -1.24 23.03 -0.95
C GLU A 177 -2.59 23.33 -0.25
N ILE A 178 -3.28 22.26 0.23
CA ILE A 178 -4.60 22.40 0.86
C ILE A 178 -4.50 22.97 2.28
N PHE A 179 -3.54 22.50 3.07
CA PHE A 179 -3.47 22.79 4.51
C PHE A 179 -2.39 23.79 4.89
N ASN A 180 -1.55 24.21 3.95
CA ASN A 180 -0.38 25.08 4.18
C ASN A 180 0.53 24.54 5.31
N LYS A 181 0.89 23.25 5.22
CA LYS A 181 1.72 22.54 6.21
C LYS A 181 2.83 21.75 5.53
N PRO A 182 3.97 21.56 6.19
CA PRO A 182 5.07 20.76 5.65
C PRO A 182 4.70 19.29 5.56
N TYR A 183 5.38 18.57 4.66
CA TYR A 183 5.29 17.12 4.56
C TYR A 183 6.66 16.48 4.42
N GLN A 184 6.73 15.21 4.77
CA GLN A 184 7.82 14.30 4.48
C GLN A 184 7.29 13.02 3.84
N VAL A 185 8.11 12.38 3.03
CA VAL A 185 7.75 11.13 2.36
C VAL A 185 8.36 9.97 3.11
N ILE A 186 7.52 9.02 3.53
CA ILE A 186 7.90 7.68 3.95
C ILE A 186 7.15 6.72 3.04
N MET A 187 7.84 6.11 2.09
CA MET A 187 7.25 5.16 1.15
C MET A 187 6.69 3.92 1.87
N ASN A 188 5.80 3.19 1.22
CA ASN A 188 5.48 1.84 1.67
C ASN A 188 6.70 0.93 1.46
N SER A 189 6.84 -0.11 2.26
CA SER A 189 8.03 -0.97 2.28
C SER A 189 7.68 -2.43 2.45
N LEU A 190 8.64 -3.30 2.16
CA LEU A 190 8.60 -4.72 2.49
C LEU A 190 9.06 -4.91 3.95
N ASN A 191 8.33 -5.72 4.71
CA ASN A 191 8.76 -6.14 6.06
C ASN A 191 9.64 -7.40 6.00
N ALA A 192 10.24 -7.77 7.13
CA ALA A 192 11.17 -8.91 7.20
C ALA A 192 10.49 -10.23 6.80
N GLU A 193 9.28 -10.46 7.24
CA GLU A 193 8.53 -11.70 6.96
C GLU A 193 8.15 -11.79 5.47
N GLN A 194 7.77 -10.65 4.88
CA GLN A 194 7.47 -10.58 3.44
C GLN A 194 8.74 -10.82 2.61
N LEU A 195 9.87 -10.30 3.03
CA LEU A 195 11.17 -10.53 2.37
C LEU A 195 11.57 -12.01 2.45
N ASP A 196 11.41 -12.65 3.61
CA ASP A 196 11.77 -14.05 3.81
C ASP A 196 10.90 -14.99 2.96
N VAL A 197 9.59 -14.79 2.98
CA VAL A 197 8.67 -15.57 2.17
C VAL A 197 8.88 -15.34 0.66
N SER A 198 9.16 -14.10 0.26
CA SER A 198 9.47 -13.75 -1.13
C SER A 198 10.74 -14.44 -1.62
N LYS A 199 11.80 -14.45 -0.80
CA LYS A 199 13.02 -15.19 -1.10
C LYS A 199 12.75 -16.67 -1.35
N THR A 200 11.94 -17.30 -0.48
CA THR A 200 11.56 -18.70 -0.63
C THR A 200 10.85 -18.98 -1.96
N TYR A 201 9.93 -18.11 -2.37
CA TYR A 201 9.19 -18.29 -3.63
C TYR A 201 10.03 -17.97 -4.86
N ARG A 202 10.95 -17.01 -4.81
CA ARG A 202 11.93 -16.78 -5.88
C ARG A 202 12.80 -18.01 -6.13
N GLU A 203 13.28 -18.63 -5.06
CA GLU A 203 14.09 -19.85 -5.18
C GLU A 203 13.31 -20.97 -5.83
N ARG A 204 12.04 -21.18 -5.46
CA ARG A 204 11.17 -22.18 -6.07
C ARG A 204 10.87 -21.89 -7.53
N LYS A 205 10.68 -20.62 -7.90
CA LYS A 205 10.41 -20.20 -9.29
C LYS A 205 11.51 -20.63 -10.24
N LYS A 206 12.77 -20.66 -9.81
CA LYS A 206 13.92 -21.14 -10.60
C LYS A 206 13.81 -22.61 -11.03
N TYR A 207 13.05 -23.41 -10.28
CA TYR A 207 12.84 -24.83 -10.54
C TYR A 207 11.43 -25.11 -11.10
N ALA A 208 10.69 -24.10 -11.48
CA ALA A 208 9.37 -24.26 -12.12
C ALA A 208 9.54 -25.00 -13.46
N SER A 209 8.56 -25.85 -13.75
CA SER A 209 8.56 -26.58 -15.02
C SER A 209 8.42 -25.61 -16.20
N PRO A 210 9.22 -25.76 -17.27
CA PRO A 210 9.05 -24.98 -18.49
C PRO A 210 7.72 -25.25 -19.21
N LEU A 211 6.96 -26.28 -18.78
CA LEU A 211 5.64 -26.61 -19.30
C LEU A 211 4.49 -25.88 -18.61
N MET A 212 4.78 -24.98 -17.64
CA MET A 212 3.74 -24.16 -17.05
C MET A 212 3.24 -23.12 -18.04
N PRO A 213 1.93 -22.86 -18.10
CA PRO A 213 1.37 -21.82 -18.99
C PRO A 213 1.88 -20.45 -18.59
N PHE A 214 2.04 -19.58 -19.58
CA PHE A 214 2.32 -18.17 -19.31
C PHE A 214 1.11 -17.52 -18.64
N THR A 215 1.30 -16.97 -17.47
CA THR A 215 0.20 -16.45 -16.66
C THR A 215 0.31 -14.95 -16.43
N ILE A 216 -0.74 -14.22 -16.79
CA ILE A 216 -0.92 -12.79 -16.48
C ILE A 216 -1.61 -12.71 -15.13
N GLY A 217 -1.07 -11.91 -14.20
CA GLY A 217 -1.63 -11.71 -12.85
C GLY A 217 -2.27 -10.34 -12.69
N TYR A 218 -3.51 -10.30 -12.19
CA TYR A 218 -4.18 -9.08 -11.76
C TYR A 218 -4.57 -9.17 -10.28
N PHE A 219 -4.01 -8.29 -9.46
CA PHE A 219 -4.18 -8.32 -8.00
C PHE A 219 -4.98 -7.11 -7.52
N SER A 220 -6.25 -7.33 -7.15
CA SER A 220 -7.23 -6.30 -6.80
C SER A 220 -7.54 -6.30 -5.31
N GLY A 221 -7.02 -5.32 -4.57
CA GLY A 221 -7.24 -5.21 -3.11
C GLY A 221 -8.59 -4.63 -2.71
N THR A 222 -9.33 -3.96 -3.61
CA THR A 222 -10.61 -3.31 -3.34
C THR A 222 -11.53 -3.31 -4.55
N PRO A 223 -12.87 -3.22 -4.35
CA PRO A 223 -13.84 -3.15 -5.46
C PRO A 223 -13.64 -1.95 -6.41
N SER A 224 -12.96 -0.88 -5.96
CA SER A 224 -12.69 0.31 -6.78
C SER A 224 -11.84 0.05 -8.02
N HIS A 225 -11.15 -1.10 -8.08
CA HIS A 225 -10.27 -1.48 -9.20
C HIS A 225 -11.01 -2.16 -10.37
N ILE A 226 -12.31 -2.34 -10.32
CA ILE A 226 -13.09 -2.92 -11.44
C ILE A 226 -13.00 -2.02 -12.68
N ASN A 227 -13.08 -0.71 -12.51
CA ASN A 227 -12.95 0.24 -13.61
C ASN A 227 -11.52 0.29 -14.17
N ASP A 228 -10.52 0.07 -13.33
CA ASP A 228 -9.12 -0.02 -13.75
C ASP A 228 -8.91 -1.23 -14.68
N PHE A 229 -9.49 -2.39 -14.35
CA PHE A 229 -9.41 -3.59 -15.17
C PHE A 229 -10.09 -3.41 -16.54
N ARG A 230 -11.19 -2.66 -16.60
CA ARG A 230 -11.90 -2.40 -17.85
C ARG A 230 -11.05 -1.68 -18.90
N MET A 231 -10.04 -0.93 -18.49
CA MET A 231 -9.14 -0.22 -19.41
C MET A 231 -8.34 -1.16 -20.31
N VAL A 232 -7.98 -2.34 -19.80
CA VAL A 232 -7.15 -3.33 -20.51
C VAL A 232 -7.94 -4.55 -20.97
N TYR A 233 -9.23 -4.59 -20.64
CA TYR A 233 -10.07 -5.76 -20.85
C TYR A 233 -10.07 -6.25 -22.30
N GLN A 234 -10.24 -5.35 -23.27
CA GLN A 234 -10.28 -5.70 -24.70
C GLN A 234 -8.96 -6.31 -25.18
N GLU A 235 -7.84 -5.70 -24.78
CA GLU A 235 -6.50 -6.17 -25.14
C GLU A 235 -6.18 -7.52 -24.48
N LEU A 236 -6.61 -7.73 -23.22
CA LEU A 236 -6.48 -9.02 -22.55
C LEU A 236 -7.32 -10.13 -23.22
N MET A 237 -8.55 -9.81 -23.64
CA MET A 237 -9.39 -10.79 -24.34
C MET A 237 -8.76 -11.19 -25.67
N GLN A 238 -8.22 -10.24 -26.43
CA GLN A 238 -7.52 -10.52 -27.68
C GLN A 238 -6.26 -11.37 -27.44
N LEU A 239 -5.44 -11.06 -26.42
CA LEU A 239 -4.28 -11.89 -26.03
C LEU A 239 -4.67 -13.33 -25.73
N LEU A 240 -5.73 -13.51 -24.94
CA LEU A 240 -6.21 -14.84 -24.59
C LEU A 240 -6.82 -15.58 -25.79
N GLU A 241 -7.29 -14.91 -26.81
CA GLU A 241 -7.76 -15.51 -28.05
C GLU A 241 -6.59 -15.92 -28.94
N ASP A 242 -5.62 -15.01 -29.17
CA ASP A 242 -4.49 -15.21 -30.06
C ASP A 242 -3.44 -16.19 -29.51
N TYR A 243 -3.34 -16.31 -28.17
CA TYR A 243 -2.42 -17.21 -27.47
C TYR A 243 -3.19 -18.19 -26.57
N PRO A 244 -3.63 -19.36 -27.10
CA PRO A 244 -4.47 -20.32 -26.38
C PRO A 244 -3.86 -20.91 -25.10
N GLU A 245 -2.53 -20.86 -24.97
CA GLU A 245 -1.77 -21.32 -23.80
C GLU A 245 -1.58 -20.24 -22.70
N MET A 246 -1.96 -18.99 -22.97
CA MET A 246 -1.94 -17.96 -21.93
C MET A 246 -3.08 -18.14 -20.95
N GLU A 247 -2.82 -17.82 -19.70
CA GLU A 247 -3.80 -17.82 -18.61
C GLU A 247 -3.85 -16.47 -17.90
N LEU A 248 -4.98 -16.17 -17.29
CA LEU A 248 -5.18 -15.00 -16.44
C LEU A 248 -5.49 -15.44 -15.02
N GLN A 249 -4.68 -15.03 -14.06
CA GLN A 249 -4.94 -15.18 -12.63
C GLN A 249 -5.45 -13.85 -12.06
N VAL A 250 -6.65 -13.85 -11.50
CA VAL A 250 -7.24 -12.71 -10.78
C VAL A 250 -7.31 -13.02 -9.30
N VAL A 251 -6.83 -12.11 -8.45
CA VAL A 251 -6.86 -12.24 -7.00
C VAL A 251 -7.56 -11.04 -6.38
N GLY A 252 -8.52 -11.28 -5.49
CA GLY A 252 -9.22 -10.25 -4.72
C GLY A 252 -10.63 -9.95 -5.23
N PHE A 253 -10.92 -8.70 -5.59
CA PHE A 253 -12.25 -8.29 -6.00
C PHE A 253 -12.34 -8.18 -7.53
N MET A 254 -13.31 -8.90 -8.13
CA MET A 254 -13.59 -8.82 -9.56
C MET A 254 -15.07 -9.12 -9.83
N ASP A 255 -15.63 -8.35 -10.73
CA ASP A 255 -16.91 -8.62 -11.39
C ASP A 255 -16.59 -8.95 -12.85
N PHE A 256 -16.60 -10.24 -13.16
CA PHE A 256 -16.20 -10.72 -14.48
C PHE A 256 -17.25 -10.39 -15.54
N PRO A 257 -16.88 -9.76 -16.65
CA PRO A 257 -17.73 -9.63 -17.82
C PRO A 257 -18.25 -10.98 -18.31
N LYS A 258 -19.45 -10.98 -18.92
CA LYS A 258 -20.09 -12.23 -19.37
C LYS A 258 -19.23 -12.98 -20.40
N GLU A 259 -18.51 -12.27 -21.23
CA GLU A 259 -17.63 -12.78 -22.26
C GLU A 259 -16.46 -13.61 -21.70
N MET A 260 -16.06 -13.37 -20.47
CA MET A 260 -15.02 -14.16 -19.78
C MET A 260 -15.51 -15.51 -19.25
N GLN A 261 -16.83 -15.76 -19.20
CA GLN A 261 -17.38 -16.99 -18.61
C GLN A 261 -16.91 -18.26 -19.34
N GLU A 262 -16.74 -18.19 -20.67
CA GLU A 262 -16.21 -19.29 -21.46
C GLU A 262 -14.75 -19.61 -21.09
N LEU A 263 -13.91 -18.58 -20.92
CA LEU A 263 -12.52 -18.74 -20.50
C LEU A 263 -12.39 -19.29 -19.09
N ILE A 264 -13.31 -18.89 -18.19
CA ILE A 264 -13.39 -19.45 -16.81
C ILE A 264 -13.75 -20.93 -16.87
N GLN A 265 -14.74 -21.32 -17.68
CA GLN A 265 -15.13 -22.74 -17.86
C GLN A 265 -14.00 -23.57 -18.48
N LYS A 266 -13.24 -23.00 -19.40
CA LYS A 266 -12.05 -23.61 -20.00
C LYS A 266 -10.82 -23.61 -19.08
N LYS A 267 -10.94 -23.09 -17.87
CA LYS A 267 -9.86 -22.94 -16.87
C LYS A 267 -8.66 -22.14 -17.37
N ARG A 268 -8.91 -21.14 -18.19
CA ARG A 268 -7.91 -20.18 -18.66
C ARG A 268 -7.95 -18.87 -17.90
N VAL A 269 -9.01 -18.61 -17.16
CA VAL A 269 -9.15 -17.53 -16.20
C VAL A 269 -9.40 -18.13 -14.82
N HIS A 270 -8.46 -17.88 -13.91
CA HIS A 270 -8.49 -18.36 -12.55
C HIS A 270 -8.84 -17.21 -11.61
N PHE A 271 -9.67 -17.51 -10.61
CA PHE A 271 -10.03 -16.53 -9.59
C PHE A 271 -9.68 -17.06 -8.20
N SER A 272 -9.03 -16.23 -7.41
CA SER A 272 -8.82 -16.44 -5.99
C SER A 272 -9.40 -15.26 -5.21
N PRO A 273 -10.13 -15.50 -4.12
CA PRO A 273 -10.57 -14.41 -3.26
C PRO A 273 -9.40 -13.69 -2.62
N LEU A 274 -9.67 -12.59 -1.92
CA LEU A 274 -8.66 -11.85 -1.19
C LEU A 274 -7.94 -12.78 -0.18
N VAL A 275 -6.63 -12.72 -0.19
CA VAL A 275 -5.74 -13.50 0.68
C VAL A 275 -4.89 -12.59 1.57
N ASP A 276 -4.22 -13.15 2.58
CA ASP A 276 -3.26 -12.37 3.35
C ASP A 276 -2.01 -12.02 2.50
N PHE A 277 -1.21 -11.07 2.97
CA PHE A 277 -0.09 -10.53 2.21
C PHE A 277 1.06 -11.55 1.98
N MET A 278 1.20 -12.58 2.81
CA MET A 278 2.21 -13.64 2.63
C MET A 278 1.77 -14.64 1.56
N GLU A 279 0.49 -15.01 1.58
CA GLU A 279 -0.11 -15.84 0.54
C GLU A 279 -0.20 -15.08 -0.80
N LEU A 280 -0.40 -13.76 -0.74
CA LEU A 280 -0.35 -12.90 -1.93
C LEU A 280 1.03 -12.98 -2.61
N GLN A 281 2.14 -12.98 -1.86
CA GLN A 281 3.48 -13.17 -2.42
C GLN A 281 3.63 -14.51 -3.15
N ARG A 282 3.01 -15.58 -2.61
CA ARG A 282 2.99 -16.88 -3.29
C ARG A 282 2.26 -16.81 -4.62
N LEU A 283 1.09 -16.17 -4.65
CA LEU A 283 0.29 -16.06 -5.87
C LEU A 283 0.97 -15.16 -6.91
N ILE A 284 1.60 -14.07 -6.48
CA ILE A 284 2.38 -13.19 -7.39
C ILE A 284 3.58 -13.95 -7.98
N ALA A 285 4.25 -14.80 -7.19
CA ALA A 285 5.36 -15.61 -7.68
C ALA A 285 4.96 -16.66 -8.75
N GLN A 286 3.68 -17.01 -8.82
CA GLN A 286 3.16 -17.99 -9.79
C GLN A 286 2.80 -17.40 -11.15
N VAL A 287 2.82 -16.06 -11.29
CA VAL A 287 2.55 -15.41 -12.56
C VAL A 287 3.82 -14.88 -13.22
N ASP A 288 3.81 -14.76 -14.54
CA ASP A 288 4.92 -14.24 -15.32
C ASP A 288 4.93 -12.72 -15.39
N VAL A 289 3.75 -12.14 -15.50
CA VAL A 289 3.54 -10.69 -15.59
C VAL A 289 2.45 -10.25 -14.62
N ASN A 290 2.76 -9.24 -13.82
CA ASN A 290 1.81 -8.52 -12.97
C ASN A 290 1.31 -7.29 -13.71
N ILE A 291 0.02 -7.18 -14.00
CA ILE A 291 -0.57 -6.00 -14.63
C ILE A 291 -1.16 -5.04 -13.59
N VAL A 292 -0.90 -3.75 -13.77
CA VAL A 292 -1.39 -2.67 -12.90
C VAL A 292 -2.04 -1.57 -13.76
N PRO A 293 -3.18 -1.87 -14.38
CA PRO A 293 -3.96 -0.84 -15.06
C PRO A 293 -4.57 0.09 -14.00
N LEU A 294 -4.48 1.39 -14.23
CA LEU A 294 -5.05 2.44 -13.37
C LEU A 294 -5.61 3.55 -14.24
N VAL A 295 -6.84 3.97 -13.96
CA VAL A 295 -7.41 5.17 -14.58
C VAL A 295 -6.62 6.39 -14.10
N GLN A 296 -6.01 7.15 -15.01
CA GLN A 296 -5.17 8.31 -14.66
C GLN A 296 -6.03 9.48 -14.17
N ASN A 297 -5.84 9.86 -12.92
CA ASN A 297 -6.44 11.03 -12.30
C ASN A 297 -5.63 11.47 -11.06
N ILE A 298 -6.05 12.57 -10.41
CA ILE A 298 -5.37 13.07 -9.21
C ILE A 298 -5.32 12.02 -8.09
N PHE A 299 -6.38 11.25 -7.90
CA PHE A 299 -6.45 10.23 -6.84
C PHE A 299 -5.47 9.08 -7.11
N THR A 300 -5.41 8.56 -8.34
CA THR A 300 -4.49 7.47 -8.69
C THR A 300 -3.03 7.91 -8.71
N ASN A 301 -2.74 9.18 -9.02
CA ASN A 301 -1.40 9.76 -8.86
C ASN A 301 -0.95 9.85 -7.39
N CYS A 302 -1.89 9.87 -6.45
CA CYS A 302 -1.58 9.82 -5.01
C CYS A 302 -1.32 8.41 -4.48
N LYS A 303 -1.62 7.36 -5.26
CA LYS A 303 -1.43 5.96 -4.82
C LYS A 303 0.04 5.57 -4.80
N SER A 304 0.38 4.65 -3.89
CA SER A 304 1.71 4.04 -3.81
C SER A 304 1.88 2.96 -4.89
N GLU A 305 3.13 2.72 -5.25
CA GLU A 305 3.60 1.70 -6.20
C GLU A 305 3.75 0.30 -5.60
N LEU A 306 3.01 -0.02 -4.55
CA LEU A 306 3.16 -1.26 -3.78
C LEU A 306 3.10 -2.53 -4.65
N LYS A 307 2.23 -2.59 -5.67
CA LYS A 307 2.12 -3.76 -6.56
C LYS A 307 3.39 -3.99 -7.40
N PHE A 308 4.18 -2.93 -7.66
CA PHE A 308 5.45 -3.05 -8.36
C PHE A 308 6.51 -3.71 -7.48
N PHE A 309 6.77 -3.18 -6.30
CA PHE A 309 7.83 -3.75 -5.46
C PHE A 309 7.44 -5.11 -4.86
N GLU A 310 6.15 -5.38 -4.63
CA GLU A 310 5.69 -6.71 -4.20
C GLU A 310 5.92 -7.77 -5.30
N ALA A 311 5.66 -7.41 -6.57
CA ALA A 311 5.92 -8.29 -7.70
C ALA A 311 7.44 -8.48 -7.95
N ALA A 312 8.19 -7.40 -7.91
CA ALA A 312 9.65 -7.44 -8.05
C ALA A 312 10.31 -8.34 -6.98
N ALA A 313 9.79 -8.30 -5.74
CA ALA A 313 10.30 -9.13 -4.65
C ALA A 313 10.22 -10.65 -4.91
N VAL A 314 9.45 -11.10 -5.88
CA VAL A 314 9.30 -12.51 -6.28
C VAL A 314 9.64 -12.77 -7.75
N ASP A 315 10.48 -11.94 -8.35
CA ASP A 315 10.91 -12.06 -9.76
C ASP A 315 9.73 -12.08 -10.74
N THR A 316 8.76 -11.19 -10.56
CA THR A 316 7.62 -11.03 -11.48
C THR A 316 7.66 -9.65 -12.11
N VAL A 317 7.64 -9.58 -13.45
CA VAL A 317 7.68 -8.32 -14.20
C VAL A 317 6.37 -7.57 -14.02
N THR A 318 6.43 -6.26 -13.82
CA THR A 318 5.25 -5.40 -13.75
C THR A 318 5.06 -4.60 -15.02
N VAL A 319 3.84 -4.62 -15.55
CA VAL A 319 3.35 -3.72 -16.60
C VAL A 319 2.31 -2.80 -15.96
N ALA A 320 2.52 -1.49 -15.97
CA ALA A 320 1.68 -0.53 -15.24
C ALA A 320 1.30 0.68 -16.08
N THR A 321 0.15 1.28 -15.78
CA THR A 321 -0.20 2.61 -16.28
C THR A 321 0.77 3.65 -15.70
N PRO A 322 1.31 4.61 -16.49
CA PRO A 322 2.25 5.61 -16.02
C PRO A 322 1.57 6.70 -15.19
N THR A 323 0.96 6.33 -14.05
CA THR A 323 0.57 7.31 -13.03
C THR A 323 1.83 7.93 -12.43
N TYR A 324 1.70 9.02 -11.66
CA TYR A 324 2.84 9.72 -11.10
C TYR A 324 3.83 8.78 -10.39
N THR A 325 3.34 7.91 -9.51
CA THR A 325 4.22 7.00 -8.75
C THR A 325 4.86 5.93 -9.62
N TYR A 326 4.10 5.29 -10.50
CA TYR A 326 4.66 4.25 -11.38
C TYR A 326 5.65 4.83 -12.39
N ALA A 327 5.36 6.02 -12.96
CA ALA A 327 6.28 6.71 -13.87
C ALA A 327 7.60 7.13 -13.21
N ASN A 328 7.60 7.39 -11.89
CA ASN A 328 8.81 7.73 -11.14
C ASN A 328 9.50 6.54 -10.48
N SER A 329 8.90 5.35 -10.51
CA SER A 329 9.43 4.15 -9.86
C SER A 329 9.86 3.08 -10.85
N ILE A 330 9.20 2.96 -12.00
CA ILE A 330 9.55 2.01 -13.05
C ILE A 330 10.44 2.69 -14.10
N GLN A 331 11.62 2.15 -14.30
CA GLN A 331 12.48 2.45 -15.44
C GLN A 331 11.98 1.58 -16.61
N HIS A 332 11.29 2.24 -17.58
CA HIS A 332 10.63 1.55 -18.68
C HIS A 332 11.59 0.67 -19.47
N ARG A 333 11.26 -0.61 -19.64
CA ARG A 333 12.05 -1.68 -20.29
C ARG A 333 13.33 -2.11 -19.53
N GLU A 334 13.58 -1.54 -18.36
CA GLU A 334 14.73 -1.93 -17.50
C GLU A 334 14.24 -2.65 -16.22
N THR A 335 13.28 -2.04 -15.48
CA THR A 335 12.74 -2.63 -14.25
C THR A 335 11.26 -2.99 -14.36
N GLY A 336 10.64 -2.77 -15.51
CA GLY A 336 9.24 -3.03 -15.80
C GLY A 336 8.78 -2.26 -17.01
N PHE A 337 7.49 -2.28 -17.27
CA PHE A 337 6.91 -1.60 -18.43
C PHE A 337 5.87 -0.57 -18.00
N LEU A 338 5.87 0.55 -18.68
CA LEU A 338 4.85 1.59 -18.57
C LEU A 338 4.03 1.58 -19.86
N CYS A 339 2.72 1.35 -19.74
CA CYS A 339 1.80 1.24 -20.88
C CYS A 339 0.64 2.20 -20.74
N THR A 340 0.33 2.90 -21.81
CA THR A 340 -0.92 3.64 -22.01
C THR A 340 -1.94 2.74 -22.70
N GLN A 341 -3.14 3.22 -22.90
CA GLN A 341 -4.19 2.47 -23.62
C GLN A 341 -3.73 2.15 -25.05
N GLY A 342 -3.91 0.92 -25.49
CA GLY A 342 -3.52 0.43 -26.82
C GLY A 342 -2.10 -0.16 -26.89
N GLU A 343 -1.33 -0.12 -25.81
CA GLU A 343 0.05 -0.65 -25.78
C GLU A 343 0.18 -1.97 -24.99
N TRP A 344 -0.89 -2.38 -24.30
CA TRP A 344 -0.85 -3.55 -23.40
C TRP A 344 -0.71 -4.86 -24.17
N TYR A 345 -1.42 -5.00 -25.28
CA TYR A 345 -1.35 -6.20 -26.12
C TYR A 345 0.08 -6.47 -26.58
N ASP A 346 0.70 -5.49 -27.26
CA ASP A 346 2.04 -5.64 -27.84
C ASP A 346 3.09 -5.87 -26.74
N THR A 347 2.98 -5.16 -25.62
CA THR A 347 3.92 -5.30 -24.50
C THR A 347 3.83 -6.69 -23.85
N ILE A 348 2.64 -7.21 -23.62
CA ILE A 348 2.47 -8.53 -23.00
C ILE A 348 2.87 -9.63 -24.00
N ALA A 349 2.54 -9.48 -25.28
CA ALA A 349 2.97 -10.40 -26.34
C ALA A 349 4.52 -10.42 -26.48
N GLU A 350 5.19 -9.27 -26.38
CA GLU A 350 6.65 -9.19 -26.33
C GLU A 350 7.20 -9.99 -25.15
N LEU A 351 6.68 -9.77 -23.94
CA LEU A 351 7.10 -10.48 -22.74
C LEU A 351 6.82 -11.99 -22.77
N TYR A 352 5.77 -12.41 -23.49
CA TYR A 352 5.48 -13.81 -23.74
C TYR A 352 6.54 -14.44 -24.65
N ASN A 353 6.85 -13.78 -25.76
CA ASN A 353 7.76 -14.30 -26.80
C ASN A 353 9.25 -14.26 -26.38
N ASP A 354 9.64 -13.36 -25.48
CA ASP A 354 11.02 -13.21 -25.03
C ASP A 354 11.17 -13.49 -23.51
N ALA A 355 11.31 -14.78 -23.19
CA ALA A 355 11.50 -15.22 -21.79
C ALA A 355 12.84 -14.75 -21.20
N GLU A 356 13.88 -14.57 -22.02
CA GLU A 356 15.17 -14.10 -21.56
C GLU A 356 15.12 -12.64 -21.12
N GLN A 357 14.55 -11.78 -21.98
CA GLN A 357 14.31 -10.37 -21.66
C GLN A 357 13.41 -10.25 -20.41
N ARG A 358 12.28 -11.00 -20.34
CA ARG A 358 11.39 -11.01 -19.19
C ARG A 358 12.12 -11.33 -17.90
N ASN A 359 12.93 -12.40 -17.88
CA ASN A 359 13.70 -12.80 -16.72
C ASN A 359 14.75 -11.77 -16.34
N HIS A 360 15.42 -11.16 -17.32
CA HIS A 360 16.41 -10.12 -17.10
C HIS A 360 15.79 -8.90 -16.41
N ILE A 361 14.65 -8.40 -16.91
CA ILE A 361 13.92 -7.26 -16.35
C ILE A 361 13.42 -7.58 -14.93
N ALA A 362 12.91 -8.80 -14.70
CA ALA A 362 12.48 -9.23 -13.38
C ALA A 362 13.62 -9.17 -12.34
N LYS A 363 14.84 -9.58 -12.73
CA LYS A 363 16.03 -9.52 -11.87
C LYS A 363 16.50 -8.09 -11.61
N GLN A 364 16.45 -7.21 -12.60
CA GLN A 364 16.75 -5.80 -12.40
C GLN A 364 15.75 -5.15 -11.47
N ALA A 365 14.44 -5.42 -11.66
CA ALA A 365 13.38 -4.96 -10.79
C ALA A 365 13.56 -5.43 -9.34
N GLU A 366 13.88 -6.71 -9.13
CA GLU A 366 14.17 -7.25 -7.78
C GLU A 366 15.27 -6.45 -7.10
N SER A 367 16.43 -6.34 -7.74
CA SER A 367 17.59 -5.66 -7.16
C SER A 367 17.29 -4.19 -6.86
N TYR A 368 16.63 -3.49 -7.77
CA TYR A 368 16.22 -2.11 -7.59
C TYR A 368 15.22 -1.94 -6.43
N CYS A 369 14.19 -2.78 -6.38
CA CYS A 369 13.15 -2.67 -5.36
C CYS A 369 13.63 -3.06 -3.97
N LEU A 370 14.43 -4.12 -3.83
CA LEU A 370 15.00 -4.52 -2.54
C LEU A 370 15.91 -3.43 -1.96
N ALA A 371 16.71 -2.77 -2.80
CA ALA A 371 17.56 -1.67 -2.37
C ALA A 371 16.77 -0.43 -1.93
N ARG A 372 15.57 -0.21 -2.48
CA ARG A 372 14.77 1.01 -2.28
C ARG A 372 13.68 0.88 -1.22
N TYR A 373 12.99 -0.27 -1.16
CA TYR A 373 11.78 -0.48 -0.36
C TYR A 373 12.01 -1.39 0.86
N ALA A 374 13.25 -1.64 1.24
CA ALA A 374 13.60 -2.48 2.37
C ALA A 374 14.90 -2.02 3.05
N GLY A 375 15.18 -2.58 4.21
CA GLY A 375 16.46 -2.47 4.90
C GLY A 375 16.87 -1.04 5.25
N GLU A 376 18.16 -0.77 5.12
CA GLU A 376 18.81 0.46 5.59
C GLU A 376 18.30 1.74 4.91
N VAL A 377 18.04 1.69 3.61
CA VAL A 377 17.57 2.87 2.85
C VAL A 377 16.20 3.30 3.35
N PHE A 378 15.28 2.36 3.57
CA PHE A 378 13.97 2.66 4.13
C PHE A 378 14.08 3.16 5.57
N ARG A 379 14.92 2.54 6.40
CA ARG A 379 15.19 3.00 7.76
C ARG A 379 15.67 4.45 7.79
N LYS A 380 16.65 4.80 6.96
CA LYS A 380 17.19 6.15 6.85
C LYS A 380 16.09 7.15 6.48
N GLN A 381 15.26 6.82 5.51
CA GLN A 381 14.13 7.66 5.10
C GLN A 381 13.18 7.96 6.27
N VAL A 382 12.84 6.95 7.09
CA VAL A 382 11.99 7.14 8.27
C VAL A 382 12.65 8.07 9.29
N CYS A 383 13.91 7.83 9.62
CA CYS A 383 14.65 8.64 10.60
C CYS A 383 14.82 10.09 10.12
N GLU A 384 15.14 10.32 8.86
CA GLU A 384 15.25 11.65 8.27
C GLU A 384 13.92 12.40 8.30
N ALA A 385 12.81 11.73 7.96
CA ALA A 385 11.47 12.31 8.04
C ALA A 385 11.11 12.73 9.47
N TYR A 386 11.42 11.90 10.46
CA TYR A 386 11.16 12.22 11.87
C TYR A 386 12.05 13.38 12.35
N ASN A 387 13.33 13.36 12.04
CA ASN A 387 14.27 14.41 12.42
C ASN A 387 13.90 15.78 11.83
N PHE A 388 13.36 15.82 10.60
CA PHE A 388 12.86 17.06 10.00
C PHE A 388 11.80 17.76 10.87
N PHE A 389 10.88 17.01 11.45
CA PHE A 389 9.82 17.57 12.30
C PHE A 389 10.29 17.89 13.73
N MET A 390 11.37 17.28 14.19
CA MET A 390 11.98 17.62 15.47
C MET A 390 12.83 18.89 15.43
N ALA A 391 13.29 19.28 14.25
CA ALA A 391 14.14 20.48 14.08
C ALA A 391 13.35 21.79 13.94
N LYS A 392 12.02 21.72 13.91
CA LYS A 392 11.11 22.86 13.81
C LYS A 392 10.54 23.23 15.17
#